data_7741538a594fb4ed2d1428d49107c764
#
_entry.id   7741538a594fb4ed2d1428d49107c764
#
_cell.length_a   1.000
_cell.length_b   1.000
_cell.length_c   1.000
_cell.angle_alpha   90.00
_cell.angle_beta   90.00
_cell.angle_gamma   90.00
#
_symmetry.space_group_name_H-M   'P 1'
#
loop_
_entity.id
_entity.type
_entity.pdbx_description
1 polymer ?
#
loop_
_entity_poly.entity_id
_entity_poly.type
_entity_poly.pdbx_seq_one_letter_code
_entity_poly.pdbx_strand_id
1 'polypeptide(L)'
;MTEALHIVCPHCHTTNRVAAEHLASAPDCGKCHQPLFTGHPLALDAASFERHIGRSQVPVLVDFWAPWCGPCRMMAPAFEHAAGLLEPQVRLAKVNTEDEQQLAARFNIRSIPTLALFVNGREVARQAGAFRSAQDIVGWVRSHL
;
A
#
# COMPACT_ATOMS: atom_id res chain seq x y z
N MET A 1 2.28 15.50 -23.80
CA MET A 1 3.07 15.92 -22.63
C MET A 1 3.09 14.82 -21.59
N THR A 2 4.27 14.50 -21.08
CA THR A 2 4.42 13.44 -20.08
C THR A 2 4.13 14.01 -18.71
N GLU A 3 3.15 13.43 -18.00
CA GLU A 3 2.93 13.72 -16.60
C GLU A 3 3.98 13.02 -15.76
N ALA A 4 4.49 13.71 -14.73
CA ALA A 4 5.35 13.11 -13.75
C ALA A 4 4.55 12.81 -12.49
N LEU A 5 4.81 11.63 -11.91
CA LEU A 5 4.20 11.19 -10.68
C LEU A 5 5.20 11.27 -9.55
N HIS A 6 4.74 11.67 -8.37
CA HIS A 6 5.53 11.60 -7.16
C HIS A 6 5.37 10.21 -6.56
N ILE A 7 6.49 9.51 -6.38
CA ILE A 7 6.53 8.15 -5.84
C ILE A 7 7.48 8.15 -4.65
N VAL A 8 6.98 7.75 -3.50
CA VAL A 8 7.81 7.66 -2.28
C VAL A 8 8.57 6.33 -2.28
N CYS A 9 9.87 6.39 -2.05
CA CYS A 9 10.72 5.21 -2.00
C CYS A 9 10.37 4.34 -0.79
N PRO A 10 10.18 3.01 -0.96
CA PRO A 10 9.88 2.13 0.16
C PRO A 10 11.08 1.89 1.09
N HIS A 11 12.29 2.25 0.66
CA HIS A 11 13.51 2.00 1.43
C HIS A 11 13.96 3.24 2.22
N CYS A 12 14.06 4.41 1.56
CA CYS A 12 14.55 5.63 2.22
C CYS A 12 13.49 6.71 2.40
N HIS A 13 12.27 6.49 1.92
CA HIS A 13 11.11 7.38 2.02
C HIS A 13 11.28 8.73 1.34
N THR A 14 12.28 8.87 0.46
CA THR A 14 12.44 10.05 -0.38
C THR A 14 11.36 10.08 -1.45
N THR A 15 10.77 11.25 -1.68
CA THR A 15 9.82 11.44 -2.78
C THR A 15 10.58 11.57 -4.09
N ASN A 16 10.28 10.68 -5.04
CA ASN A 16 10.86 10.66 -6.38
C ASN A 16 9.86 11.22 -7.38
N ARG A 17 10.37 11.80 -8.44
CA ARG A 17 9.57 12.23 -9.57
C ARG A 17 9.79 11.28 -10.74
N VAL A 18 8.77 10.55 -11.13
CA VAL A 18 8.84 9.51 -12.16
C VAL A 18 7.88 9.87 -13.28
N ALA A 19 8.36 9.89 -14.53
CA ALA A 19 7.47 10.08 -15.66
C ALA A 19 6.47 8.92 -15.71
N ALA A 20 5.19 9.23 -15.96
CA ALA A 20 4.13 8.22 -15.93
C ALA A 20 4.43 7.05 -16.89
N GLU A 21 5.01 7.34 -18.05
CA GLU A 21 5.40 6.34 -19.03
C GLU A 21 6.53 5.42 -18.58
N HIS A 22 7.31 5.85 -17.58
CA HIS A 22 8.44 5.07 -17.06
C HIS A 22 8.06 4.26 -15.82
N LEU A 23 6.83 4.37 -15.35
CA LEU A 23 6.39 3.68 -14.13
C LEU A 23 6.56 2.16 -14.24
N ALA A 24 6.21 1.59 -15.40
CA ALA A 24 6.32 0.16 -15.66
C ALA A 24 7.74 -0.29 -16.03
N SER A 25 8.71 0.62 -16.11
CA SER A 25 10.09 0.33 -16.49
C SER A 25 11.00 0.06 -15.30
N ALA A 26 10.45 -0.36 -14.17
CA ALA A 26 11.17 -0.68 -12.94
C ALA A 26 12.08 0.47 -12.49
N PRO A 27 11.51 1.67 -12.19
CA PRO A 27 12.32 2.82 -11.81
C PRO A 27 12.98 2.62 -10.44
N ASP A 28 14.20 3.17 -10.29
CA ASP A 28 14.93 3.16 -9.05
C ASP A 28 14.85 4.53 -8.36
N CYS A 29 15.05 4.53 -7.03
CA CYS A 29 15.12 5.77 -6.26
C CYS A 29 16.39 6.56 -6.65
N GLY A 30 16.22 7.83 -6.94
CA GLY A 30 17.35 8.70 -7.29
C GLY A 30 18.30 8.97 -6.13
N LYS A 31 17.88 8.72 -4.89
CA LYS A 31 18.70 8.93 -3.70
C LYS A 31 19.40 7.66 -3.24
N CYS A 32 18.67 6.57 -3.00
CA CYS A 32 19.27 5.34 -2.46
C CYS A 32 19.52 4.26 -3.52
N HIS A 33 19.04 4.47 -4.74
CA HIS A 33 19.23 3.59 -5.90
C HIS A 33 18.56 2.20 -5.76
N GLN A 34 17.69 2.02 -4.79
CA GLN A 34 16.88 0.80 -4.65
C GLN A 34 15.62 0.89 -5.50
N PRO A 35 15.03 -0.25 -5.91
CA PRO A 35 13.78 -0.24 -6.68
C PRO A 35 12.66 0.48 -5.94
N LEU A 36 11.89 1.30 -6.67
CA LEU A 36 10.74 2.00 -6.10
C LEU A 36 9.56 1.06 -5.87
N PHE A 37 9.49 -0.05 -6.60
CA PHE A 37 8.45 -1.06 -6.43
C PHE A 37 9.12 -2.43 -6.36
N THR A 38 8.81 -3.18 -5.30
CA THR A 38 9.43 -4.48 -5.04
C THR A 38 8.52 -5.66 -5.36
N GLY A 39 7.23 -5.41 -5.60
CA GLY A 39 6.24 -6.47 -5.72
C GLY A 39 5.86 -7.12 -4.39
N HIS A 40 6.25 -6.50 -3.28
CA HIS A 40 5.97 -6.96 -1.91
C HIS A 40 5.34 -5.84 -1.10
N PRO A 41 4.43 -6.16 -0.16
CA PRO A 41 3.85 -5.13 0.70
C PRO A 41 4.90 -4.46 1.59
N LEU A 42 4.75 -3.15 1.78
CA LEU A 42 5.65 -2.34 2.59
C LEU A 42 5.09 -2.19 4.00
N ALA A 43 5.88 -2.51 5.02
CA ALA A 43 5.49 -2.25 6.40
C ALA A 43 5.63 -0.75 6.71
N LEU A 44 4.56 -0.14 7.21
CA LEU A 44 4.52 1.29 7.53
C LEU A 44 4.41 1.51 9.03
N ASP A 45 5.17 2.46 9.54
CA ASP A 45 4.97 3.06 10.86
C ASP A 45 4.25 4.40 10.70
N ALA A 46 4.04 5.12 11.81
CA ALA A 46 3.32 6.40 11.78
C ALA A 46 3.99 7.43 10.87
N ALA A 47 5.32 7.52 10.91
CA ALA A 47 6.07 8.51 10.12
C ALA A 47 6.05 8.17 8.62
N SER A 48 6.34 6.92 8.26
CA SER A 48 6.35 6.49 6.86
C SER A 48 4.94 6.45 6.27
N PHE A 49 3.93 6.14 7.08
CA PHE A 49 2.53 6.19 6.66
C PHE A 49 2.18 7.56 6.09
N GLU A 50 2.51 8.64 6.83
CA GLU A 50 2.20 10.00 6.37
C GLU A 50 2.86 10.32 5.03
N ARG A 51 4.10 9.88 4.84
CA ARG A 51 4.83 10.13 3.59
C ARG A 51 4.21 9.37 2.42
N HIS A 52 3.95 8.07 2.59
CA HIS A 52 3.43 7.24 1.50
C HIS A 52 2.00 7.59 1.14
N ILE A 53 1.14 7.79 2.14
CA ILE A 53 -0.26 8.15 1.90
C ILE A 53 -0.38 9.58 1.37
N GLY A 54 0.36 10.52 1.94
CA GLY A 54 0.21 11.93 1.61
C GLY A 54 0.97 12.39 0.37
N ARG A 55 2.04 11.71 0.01
CA ARG A 55 2.95 12.20 -1.05
C ARG A 55 3.04 11.31 -2.28
N SER A 56 2.72 10.01 -2.17
CA SER A 56 2.67 9.14 -3.34
C SER A 56 1.44 9.43 -4.19
N GLN A 57 1.63 9.47 -5.49
CA GLN A 57 0.54 9.73 -6.44
C GLN A 57 0.00 8.48 -7.11
N VAL A 58 0.52 7.31 -6.74
CA VAL A 58 -0.17 6.05 -7.03
C VAL A 58 -1.06 5.70 -5.84
N PRO A 59 -2.20 5.04 -6.07
CA PRO A 59 -3.04 4.58 -4.97
C PRO A 59 -2.27 3.67 -4.02
N VAL A 60 -2.62 3.72 -2.74
CA VAL A 60 -1.99 2.87 -1.71
C VAL A 60 -3.07 2.02 -1.05
N LEU A 61 -2.91 0.71 -1.13
CA LEU A 61 -3.78 -0.25 -0.44
C LEU A 61 -3.10 -0.66 0.86
N VAL A 62 -3.76 -0.38 1.99
CA VAL A 62 -3.21 -0.66 3.32
C VAL A 62 -3.97 -1.80 3.98
N ASP A 63 -3.25 -2.81 4.45
CA ASP A 63 -3.76 -3.90 5.27
C ASP A 63 -3.50 -3.56 6.75
N PHE A 64 -4.57 -3.28 7.48
CA PHE A 64 -4.51 -3.12 8.93
C PHE A 64 -4.67 -4.50 9.57
N TRP A 65 -3.62 -4.97 10.23
CA TRP A 65 -3.51 -6.36 10.71
C TRP A 65 -2.85 -6.43 12.08
N ALA A 66 -2.78 -7.63 12.65
CA ALA A 66 -1.98 -7.90 13.84
C ALA A 66 -1.41 -9.32 13.78
N PRO A 67 -0.23 -9.57 14.40
CA PRO A 67 0.44 -10.87 14.32
C PRO A 67 -0.36 -12.03 14.93
N TRP A 68 -1.20 -11.74 15.93
CA TRP A 68 -2.02 -12.74 16.62
C TRP A 68 -3.35 -13.05 15.92
N CYS A 69 -3.66 -12.30 14.87
CA CYS A 69 -4.95 -12.41 14.18
C CYS A 69 -4.91 -13.55 13.16
N GLY A 70 -5.70 -14.58 13.40
CA GLY A 70 -5.78 -15.75 12.51
C GLY A 70 -6.21 -15.42 11.09
N PRO A 71 -7.33 -14.70 10.87
CA PRO A 71 -7.75 -14.29 9.52
C PRO A 71 -6.74 -13.40 8.81
N CYS A 72 -6.00 -12.53 9.54
CA CYS A 72 -4.93 -11.72 8.97
C CYS A 72 -3.82 -12.60 8.41
N ARG A 73 -3.40 -13.60 9.18
CA ARG A 73 -2.34 -14.54 8.79
C ARG A 73 -2.77 -15.39 7.62
N MET A 74 -4.02 -15.76 7.58
CA MET A 74 -4.59 -16.55 6.48
C MET A 74 -4.61 -15.76 5.17
N MET A 75 -4.89 -14.46 5.24
CA MET A 75 -4.91 -13.59 4.05
C MET A 75 -3.51 -13.19 3.59
N ALA A 76 -2.49 -13.23 4.45
CA ALA A 76 -1.16 -12.70 4.14
C ALA A 76 -0.57 -13.21 2.82
N PRO A 77 -0.63 -14.51 2.46
CA PRO A 77 -0.13 -14.95 1.16
C PRO A 77 -0.88 -14.35 -0.03
N ALA A 78 -2.19 -14.18 0.07
CA ALA A 78 -3.00 -13.57 -0.97
C ALA A 78 -2.64 -12.09 -1.14
N PHE A 79 -2.44 -11.37 -0.04
CA PHE A 79 -2.04 -9.97 -0.07
C PHE A 79 -0.64 -9.80 -0.67
N GLU A 80 0.29 -10.66 -0.30
CA GLU A 80 1.63 -10.70 -0.89
C GLU A 80 1.59 -10.93 -2.40
N HIS A 81 0.79 -11.88 -2.85
CA HIS A 81 0.62 -12.17 -4.27
C HIS A 81 -0.03 -11.00 -5.01
N ALA A 82 -1.03 -10.36 -4.39
CA ALA A 82 -1.69 -9.19 -4.97
C ALA A 82 -0.73 -8.02 -5.19
N ALA A 83 0.28 -7.86 -4.33
CA ALA A 83 1.31 -6.83 -4.51
C ALA A 83 2.05 -7.00 -5.83
N GLY A 84 2.42 -8.22 -6.17
CA GLY A 84 3.07 -8.51 -7.45
C GLY A 84 2.18 -8.26 -8.66
N LEU A 85 0.86 -8.38 -8.49
CA LEU A 85 -0.11 -8.18 -9.57
C LEU A 85 -0.50 -6.70 -9.73
N LEU A 86 -0.51 -5.92 -8.66
CA LEU A 86 -1.00 -4.54 -8.65
C LEU A 86 0.11 -3.50 -8.81
N GLU A 87 1.31 -3.75 -8.28
CA GLU A 87 2.40 -2.80 -8.44
C GLU A 87 2.93 -2.84 -9.89
N PRO A 88 3.31 -1.71 -10.47
CA PRO A 88 3.49 -0.39 -9.85
C PRO A 88 2.25 0.52 -9.89
N GLN A 89 1.12 0.08 -10.40
CA GLN A 89 -0.07 0.92 -10.52
C GLN A 89 -0.70 1.23 -9.15
N VAL A 90 -0.51 0.34 -8.18
CA VAL A 90 -0.98 0.49 -6.80
C VAL A 90 0.14 0.04 -5.87
N ARG A 91 0.42 0.82 -4.83
CA ARG A 91 1.34 0.41 -3.75
C ARG A 91 0.57 -0.41 -2.72
N LEU A 92 1.11 -1.57 -2.32
CA LEU A 92 0.55 -2.32 -1.20
C LEU A 92 1.40 -2.11 0.04
N ALA A 93 0.73 -1.90 1.18
CA ALA A 93 1.38 -1.63 2.45
C ALA A 93 0.63 -2.31 3.58
N LYS A 94 1.32 -2.49 4.72
CA LYS A 94 0.78 -3.11 5.92
C LYS A 94 1.02 -2.22 7.12
N VAL A 95 0.01 -2.11 7.98
CA VAL A 95 0.11 -1.43 9.27
C VAL A 95 -0.21 -2.45 10.36
N ASN A 96 0.77 -2.75 11.21
CA ASN A 96 0.57 -3.59 12.39
C ASN A 96 -0.13 -2.76 13.46
N THR A 97 -1.41 -3.04 13.69
CA THR A 97 -2.24 -2.24 14.60
C THR A 97 -1.80 -2.37 16.08
N GLU A 98 -1.06 -3.40 16.41
CA GLU A 98 -0.52 -3.57 17.76
C GLU A 98 0.63 -2.59 18.01
N ASP A 99 1.51 -2.40 17.02
CA ASP A 99 2.61 -1.44 17.09
C ASP A 99 2.12 0.00 16.85
N GLU A 100 1.13 0.17 15.98
CA GLU A 100 0.66 1.47 15.52
C GLU A 100 -0.79 1.71 15.96
N GLN A 101 -1.00 1.71 17.28
CA GLN A 101 -2.34 1.84 17.87
C GLN A 101 -2.99 3.18 17.57
N GLN A 102 -2.19 4.25 17.47
CA GLN A 102 -2.71 5.58 17.14
C GLN A 102 -3.21 5.66 15.70
N LEU A 103 -2.53 5.02 14.76
CA LEU A 103 -3.02 4.94 13.38
C LEU A 103 -4.33 4.17 13.30
N ALA A 104 -4.42 3.04 13.99
CA ALA A 104 -5.66 2.26 14.02
C ALA A 104 -6.82 3.07 14.59
N ALA A 105 -6.57 3.83 15.66
CA ALA A 105 -7.58 4.70 16.26
C ALA A 105 -7.98 5.86 15.33
N ARG A 106 -6.99 6.48 14.69
CA ARG A 106 -7.20 7.59 13.74
C ARG A 106 -8.15 7.20 12.61
N PHE A 107 -7.99 5.99 12.08
CA PHE A 107 -8.83 5.49 11.00
C PHE A 107 -10.01 4.66 11.49
N ASN A 108 -10.23 4.62 12.80
CA ASN A 108 -11.36 3.94 13.40
C ASN A 108 -11.43 2.48 12.96
N ILE A 109 -10.30 1.79 13.02
CA ILE A 109 -10.21 0.37 12.68
C ILE A 109 -10.80 -0.44 13.83
N ARG A 110 -11.95 -1.06 13.61
CA ARG A 110 -12.68 -1.80 14.63
C ARG A 110 -12.52 -3.31 14.53
N SER A 111 -12.13 -3.78 13.36
CA SER A 111 -11.90 -5.19 13.12
C SER A 111 -10.68 -5.36 12.21
N ILE A 112 -9.99 -6.48 12.34
CA ILE A 112 -8.84 -6.82 11.51
C ILE A 112 -9.04 -8.23 10.93
N PRO A 113 -8.55 -8.47 9.69
CA PRO A 113 -7.94 -7.48 8.81
C PRO A 113 -8.97 -6.50 8.26
N THR A 114 -8.50 -5.28 7.99
CA THR A 114 -9.28 -4.30 7.22
C THR A 114 -8.37 -3.75 6.13
N LEU A 115 -8.83 -3.83 4.89
CA LEU A 115 -8.15 -3.19 3.77
C LEU A 115 -8.75 -1.81 3.53
N ALA A 116 -7.89 -0.80 3.42
CA ALA A 116 -8.30 0.57 3.10
C ALA A 116 -7.52 1.05 1.89
N LEU A 117 -8.22 1.59 0.91
CA LEU A 117 -7.63 2.10 -0.32
C LEU A 117 -7.58 3.63 -0.25
N PHE A 118 -6.37 4.17 -0.42
CA PHE A 118 -6.12 5.61 -0.39
C PHE A 118 -5.74 6.10 -1.78
N VAL A 119 -6.35 7.21 -2.19
CA VAL A 119 -6.03 7.89 -3.46
C VAL A 119 -5.80 9.36 -3.14
N ASN A 120 -4.63 9.87 -3.50
CA ASN A 120 -4.26 11.28 -3.24
C ASN A 120 -4.47 11.70 -1.78
N GLY A 121 -4.06 10.84 -0.85
CA GLY A 121 -4.14 11.11 0.58
C GLY A 121 -5.50 10.87 1.22
N ARG A 122 -6.49 10.40 0.47
CA ARG A 122 -7.85 10.17 0.96
C ARG A 122 -8.23 8.71 0.92
N GLU A 123 -8.86 8.23 1.96
CA GLU A 123 -9.47 6.90 1.97
C GLU A 123 -10.72 6.91 1.09
N VAL A 124 -10.68 6.13 0.00
CA VAL A 124 -11.79 6.07 -0.97
C VAL A 124 -12.62 4.81 -0.85
N ALA A 125 -12.08 3.76 -0.24
CA ALA A 125 -12.80 2.50 -0.06
C ALA A 125 -12.23 1.75 1.13
N ARG A 126 -13.06 0.90 1.75
CA ARG A 126 -12.68 0.10 2.91
C ARG A 126 -13.43 -1.23 2.88
N GLN A 127 -12.74 -2.30 3.20
CA GLN A 127 -13.35 -3.62 3.31
C GLN A 127 -12.83 -4.31 4.56
N ALA A 128 -13.72 -4.61 5.50
CA ALA A 128 -13.40 -5.40 6.67
C ALA A 128 -13.51 -6.89 6.34
N GLY A 129 -12.65 -7.70 6.95
CA GLY A 129 -12.63 -9.14 6.77
C GLY A 129 -11.60 -9.58 5.75
N ALA A 130 -11.24 -10.87 5.81
CA ALA A 130 -10.21 -11.45 4.98
C ALA A 130 -10.74 -11.79 3.59
N PHE A 131 -10.00 -11.39 2.55
CA PHE A 131 -10.21 -11.89 1.20
C PHE A 131 -9.60 -13.30 1.07
N ARG A 132 -10.19 -14.12 0.21
CA ARG A 132 -9.77 -15.51 0.02
C ARG A 132 -8.63 -15.68 -0.97
N SER A 133 -8.50 -14.75 -1.93
CA SER A 133 -7.53 -14.88 -3.00
C SER A 133 -6.95 -13.52 -3.42
N ALA A 134 -5.78 -13.58 -4.06
CA ALA A 134 -5.19 -12.39 -4.67
C ALA A 134 -6.10 -11.78 -5.73
N GLN A 135 -6.77 -12.61 -6.51
CA GLN A 135 -7.69 -12.16 -7.57
C GLN A 135 -8.87 -11.38 -7.00
N ASP A 136 -9.40 -11.80 -5.85
CA ASP A 136 -10.47 -11.08 -5.17
C ASP A 136 -10.00 -9.71 -4.69
N ILE A 137 -8.78 -9.63 -4.15
CA ILE A 137 -8.18 -8.35 -3.74
C ILE A 137 -8.02 -7.44 -4.95
N VAL A 138 -7.42 -7.94 -6.02
CA VAL A 138 -7.19 -7.17 -7.26
C VAL A 138 -8.51 -6.66 -7.85
N GLY A 139 -9.51 -7.53 -7.93
CA GLY A 139 -10.82 -7.17 -8.46
C GLY A 139 -11.50 -6.08 -7.62
N TRP A 140 -11.42 -6.20 -6.29
CA TRP A 140 -11.98 -5.21 -5.38
C TRP A 140 -11.29 -3.84 -5.55
N VAL A 141 -9.96 -3.83 -5.61
CA VAL A 141 -9.19 -2.59 -5.81
C VAL A 141 -9.57 -1.93 -7.14
N ARG A 142 -9.57 -2.70 -8.22
CA ARG A 142 -9.89 -2.16 -9.56
C ARG A 142 -11.30 -1.63 -9.66
N SER A 143 -12.23 -2.19 -8.92
CA SER A 143 -13.62 -1.71 -8.89
C SER A 143 -13.77 -0.32 -8.27
N HIS A 144 -12.75 0.14 -7.52
CA HIS A 144 -12.76 1.43 -6.83
C HIS A 144 -11.81 2.46 -7.46
N LEU A 145 -11.20 2.12 -8.59
CA LEU A 145 -10.28 3.03 -9.29
C LEU A 145 -10.81 3.52 -10.63
#